data_aa005ddb373d281c41e0eef7911ba813
#
_entry.id   aa005ddb373d281c41e0eef7911ba813
#
_cell.length_a   1.000
_cell.length_b   1.000
_cell.length_c   1.000
_cell.angle_alpha   90.00
_cell.angle_beta   90.00
_cell.angle_gamma   90.00
#
_symmetry.space_group_name_H-M   'P 1'
#
loop_
_entity.id
_entity.type
_entity.pdbx_description
1 polymer ?
#
loop_
_entity_poly.entity_id
_entity_poly.type
_entity_poly.pdbx_seq_one_letter_code
_entity_poly.pdbx_strand_id
1 'polypeptide(L)'
;MRIQSSGWSFGMVNEKILVLDFGGQYNQLIARRVREQHVYAEIKPYNKITVAEIKESGYKGIILTGGPDSVYDNNAPYFDPSLLDAGIPVLGICYGMQLMAYMAGGLICNAESGGEYGKTKVYVKDSHLFKGIPKENICWMSHVDYVVRVPVDFRVVAFTDKCPSAAMCDEARNLYGVQFHPEVTHSVYGSKMLANFLFEICHCSGDWKMEDFVETTIAYYRKHLAGKKVMLALSGGVDSSVTAMLLHRAIGQNLTCVFVDHGFLRKDECDFVENVFRQK
;
A
#
# COMPACT_ATOMS: atom_id res chain seq x y z
N MET A 1 9.76 -26.59 13.13
CA MET A 1 8.29 -26.54 13.03
C MET A 1 7.95 -25.44 12.00
N ARG A 2 7.58 -25.81 10.76
CA ARG A 2 7.22 -24.83 9.73
C ARG A 2 5.80 -24.34 10.05
N ILE A 3 5.68 -23.06 10.37
CA ILE A 3 4.38 -22.40 10.42
C ILE A 3 3.93 -22.27 8.95
N GLN A 4 3.00 -23.13 8.53
CA GLN A 4 2.27 -22.91 7.30
C GLN A 4 1.47 -21.61 7.49
N SER A 5 1.75 -20.60 6.68
CA SER A 5 0.92 -19.43 6.53
C SER A 5 -0.38 -19.88 5.81
N SER A 6 -1.31 -20.46 6.59
CA SER A 6 -2.68 -20.62 6.12
C SER A 6 -3.23 -19.21 5.87
N GLY A 7 -3.63 -18.95 4.62
CA GLY A 7 -4.18 -17.68 4.20
C GLY A 7 -5.25 -17.19 5.16
N TRP A 8 -5.05 -16.01 5.70
CA TRP A 8 -5.94 -15.36 6.63
C TRP A 8 -7.19 -14.89 5.85
N SER A 9 -8.22 -15.72 5.82
CA SER A 9 -9.54 -15.29 5.41
C SER A 9 -10.18 -14.56 6.60
N PHE A 10 -9.87 -13.27 6.74
CA PHE A 10 -10.67 -12.41 7.61
C PHE A 10 -12.09 -12.36 7.06
N GLY A 11 -13.09 -12.57 7.95
CA GLY A 11 -14.49 -12.52 7.59
C GLY A 11 -14.81 -11.28 6.75
N MET A 12 -15.40 -11.52 5.60
CA MET A 12 -15.82 -10.64 4.51
C MET A 12 -15.54 -9.14 4.70
N VAL A 13 -14.30 -8.71 4.44
CA VAL A 13 -14.05 -7.36 3.96
C VAL A 13 -14.46 -7.40 2.50
N ASN A 14 -15.66 -6.93 2.20
CA ASN A 14 -16.25 -7.00 0.85
C ASN A 14 -15.48 -6.16 -0.18
N GLU A 15 -14.73 -5.16 0.27
CA GLU A 15 -13.98 -4.24 -0.58
C GLU A 15 -12.56 -4.09 -0.08
N LYS A 16 -11.59 -4.47 -0.90
CA LYS A 16 -10.18 -4.38 -0.55
C LYS A 16 -9.32 -3.96 -1.74
N ILE A 17 -8.29 -3.18 -1.43
CA ILE A 17 -7.26 -2.76 -2.37
C ILE A 17 -6.00 -3.57 -2.11
N LEU A 18 -5.42 -4.11 -3.17
CA LEU A 18 -4.09 -4.72 -3.12
C LEU A 18 -3.03 -3.64 -3.28
N VAL A 19 -2.12 -3.53 -2.33
CA VAL A 19 -0.88 -2.77 -2.45
C VAL A 19 0.23 -3.76 -2.76
N LEU A 20 0.68 -3.78 -4.02
CA LEU A 20 1.73 -4.70 -4.49
C LEU A 20 3.09 -4.05 -4.28
N ASP A 21 3.85 -4.62 -3.36
CA ASP A 21 5.11 -4.07 -2.86
C ASP A 21 6.30 -4.47 -3.75
N PHE A 22 6.95 -3.47 -4.35
CA PHE A 22 8.18 -3.60 -5.15
C PHE A 22 9.44 -3.16 -4.40
N GLY A 23 9.41 -3.12 -3.06
CA GLY A 23 10.56 -2.77 -2.23
C GLY A 23 10.70 -1.28 -1.93
N GLY A 24 9.70 -0.47 -2.25
CA GLY A 24 9.68 0.96 -1.97
C GLY A 24 9.55 1.29 -0.49
N GLN A 25 9.99 2.48 -0.10
CA GLN A 25 9.95 2.93 1.30
C GLN A 25 8.54 3.32 1.78
N TYR A 26 7.60 3.58 0.86
CA TYR A 26 6.29 4.15 1.19
C TYR A 26 5.11 3.16 1.07
N ASN A 27 5.37 1.86 0.90
CA ASN A 27 4.33 0.83 0.78
C ASN A 27 3.35 0.82 1.97
N GLN A 28 3.87 0.91 3.20
CA GLN A 28 3.04 1.01 4.41
C GLN A 28 2.25 2.32 4.47
N LEU A 29 2.86 3.43 4.02
CA LEU A 29 2.20 4.73 3.97
C LEU A 29 1.06 4.73 2.95
N ILE A 30 1.24 4.12 1.78
CA ILE A 30 0.18 3.95 0.76
C ILE A 30 -1.01 3.21 1.37
N ALA A 31 -0.77 2.04 2.00
CA ALA A 31 -1.84 1.27 2.62
C ALA A 31 -2.54 2.05 3.75
N ARG A 32 -1.78 2.82 4.54
CA ARG A 32 -2.33 3.70 5.56
C ARG A 32 -3.24 4.77 4.95
N ARG A 33 -2.81 5.45 3.86
CA ARG A 33 -3.62 6.45 3.18
C ARG A 33 -4.92 5.89 2.62
N VAL A 34 -4.89 4.66 2.09
CA VAL A 34 -6.11 3.96 1.64
C VAL A 34 -7.04 3.70 2.83
N ARG A 35 -6.53 3.22 3.95
CA ARG A 35 -7.31 2.96 5.18
C ARG A 35 -7.87 4.24 5.81
N GLU A 36 -7.15 5.36 5.74
CA GLU A 36 -7.63 6.68 6.15
C GLU A 36 -8.85 7.16 5.32
N GLN A 37 -9.03 6.61 4.10
CA GLN A 37 -10.22 6.82 3.25
C GLN A 37 -11.32 5.77 3.51
N HIS A 38 -11.27 5.05 4.63
CA HIS A 38 -12.23 4.01 4.99
C HIS A 38 -12.36 2.87 3.97
N VAL A 39 -11.25 2.51 3.31
CA VAL A 39 -11.14 1.35 2.44
C VAL A 39 -10.03 0.44 2.95
N TYR A 40 -10.30 -0.87 3.03
CA TYR A 40 -9.28 -1.81 3.48
C TYR A 40 -8.17 -1.96 2.43
N ALA A 41 -6.91 -2.00 2.88
CA ALA A 41 -5.75 -2.25 2.04
C ALA A 41 -4.93 -3.43 2.57
N GLU A 42 -4.58 -4.35 1.68
CA GLU A 42 -3.69 -5.48 1.95
C GLU A 42 -2.38 -5.28 1.22
N ILE A 43 -1.23 -5.41 1.91
CA ILE A 43 0.09 -5.32 1.29
C ILE A 43 0.60 -6.72 1.03
N LYS A 44 1.04 -6.99 -0.19
CA LYS A 44 1.74 -8.23 -0.55
C LYS A 44 3.00 -7.93 -1.36
N PRO A 45 4.13 -8.60 -1.05
CA PRO A 45 5.29 -8.54 -1.92
C PRO A 45 4.96 -9.06 -3.33
N TYR A 46 5.47 -8.41 -4.36
CA TYR A 46 5.19 -8.74 -5.77
C TYR A 46 5.47 -10.22 -6.11
N ASN A 47 6.45 -10.84 -5.46
CA ASN A 47 6.87 -12.23 -5.68
C ASN A 47 6.12 -13.26 -4.80
N LYS A 48 5.06 -12.85 -4.09
CA LYS A 48 4.27 -13.70 -3.19
C LYS A 48 2.80 -13.83 -3.60
N ILE A 49 2.44 -13.36 -4.77
CA ILE A 49 1.09 -13.46 -5.32
C ILE A 49 1.17 -13.50 -6.85
N THR A 50 0.30 -14.27 -7.46
CA THR A 50 0.16 -14.40 -8.91
C THR A 50 -1.06 -13.63 -9.43
N VAL A 51 -1.11 -13.36 -10.76
CA VAL A 51 -2.28 -12.71 -11.38
C VAL A 51 -3.55 -13.56 -11.20
N ALA A 52 -3.44 -14.89 -11.26
CA ALA A 52 -4.57 -15.79 -11.03
C ALA A 52 -5.15 -15.62 -9.62
N GLU A 53 -4.29 -15.63 -8.58
CA GLU A 53 -4.71 -15.42 -7.19
C GLU A 53 -5.29 -14.02 -6.97
N ILE A 54 -4.77 -12.99 -7.66
CA ILE A 54 -5.32 -11.63 -7.62
C ILE A 54 -6.76 -11.62 -8.14
N LYS A 55 -7.00 -12.24 -9.30
CA LYS A 55 -8.34 -12.33 -9.91
C LYS A 55 -9.35 -13.06 -9.03
N GLU A 56 -8.92 -14.14 -8.39
CA GLU A 56 -9.77 -14.94 -7.47
C GLU A 56 -10.02 -14.24 -6.12
N SER A 57 -9.13 -13.35 -5.72
CA SER A 57 -9.20 -12.69 -4.40
C SER A 57 -10.24 -11.57 -4.29
N GLY A 58 -10.83 -11.11 -5.39
CA GLY A 58 -11.89 -10.10 -5.40
C GLY A 58 -11.42 -8.69 -4.99
N TYR A 59 -10.18 -8.32 -5.35
CA TYR A 59 -9.71 -6.95 -5.14
C TYR A 59 -10.47 -5.95 -6.02
N LYS A 60 -10.88 -4.83 -5.45
CA LYS A 60 -11.53 -3.72 -6.15
C LYS A 60 -10.55 -2.87 -6.97
N GLY A 61 -9.29 -2.86 -6.58
CA GLY A 61 -8.22 -2.13 -7.25
C GLY A 61 -6.85 -2.58 -6.77
N ILE A 62 -5.83 -2.21 -7.53
CA ILE A 62 -4.44 -2.57 -7.27
C ILE A 62 -3.60 -1.29 -7.30
N ILE A 63 -2.70 -1.13 -6.33
CA ILE A 63 -1.70 -0.06 -6.32
C ILE A 63 -0.33 -0.71 -6.45
N LEU A 64 0.40 -0.40 -7.52
CA LEU A 64 1.80 -0.77 -7.69
C LEU A 64 2.66 0.30 -7.02
N THR A 65 3.48 -0.10 -6.05
CA THR A 65 4.27 0.86 -5.25
C THR A 65 5.49 1.39 -6.00
N GLY A 66 6.16 2.37 -5.44
CA GLY A 66 7.52 2.72 -5.80
C GLY A 66 8.50 1.57 -5.53
N GLY A 67 9.71 1.66 -6.07
CA GLY A 67 10.80 0.73 -5.88
C GLY A 67 12.15 1.44 -6.02
N PRO A 68 13.25 0.83 -5.55
CA PRO A 68 14.57 1.41 -5.60
C PRO A 68 15.29 1.23 -6.95
N ASP A 69 14.81 0.29 -7.79
CA ASP A 69 15.51 -0.17 -8.99
C ASP A 69 15.00 0.54 -10.25
N SER A 70 15.76 0.43 -11.34
CA SER A 70 15.32 0.82 -12.68
C SER A 70 14.66 -0.38 -13.37
N VAL A 71 13.52 -0.16 -14.02
CA VAL A 71 12.71 -1.26 -14.63
C VAL A 71 13.42 -2.06 -15.72
N TYR A 72 14.52 -1.55 -16.24
CA TYR A 72 15.37 -2.22 -17.25
C TYR A 72 16.59 -2.91 -16.64
N ASP A 73 16.79 -2.89 -15.34
CA ASP A 73 17.87 -3.62 -14.68
C ASP A 73 17.58 -5.12 -14.67
N ASN A 74 18.64 -5.95 -14.84
CA ASN A 74 18.51 -7.40 -14.97
C ASN A 74 17.82 -8.09 -13.77
N ASN A 75 17.90 -7.49 -12.59
CA ASN A 75 17.33 -8.02 -11.34
C ASN A 75 16.17 -7.15 -10.81
N ALA A 76 15.67 -6.22 -11.63
CA ALA A 76 14.56 -5.36 -11.21
C ALA A 76 13.32 -6.19 -10.83
N PRO A 77 12.57 -5.78 -9.80
CA PRO A 77 11.30 -6.38 -9.47
C PRO A 77 10.34 -6.30 -10.67
N TYR A 78 9.90 -7.43 -11.18
CA TYR A 78 9.03 -7.52 -12.35
C TYR A 78 7.74 -8.27 -12.01
N PHE A 79 6.67 -7.96 -12.71
CA PHE A 79 5.39 -8.65 -12.54
C PHE A 79 4.82 -9.07 -13.88
N ASP A 80 3.92 -10.06 -13.87
CA ASP A 80 3.29 -10.59 -15.08
C ASP A 80 2.45 -9.52 -15.79
N PRO A 81 2.74 -9.17 -17.06
CA PRO A 81 1.99 -8.16 -17.82
C PRO A 81 0.49 -8.43 -17.95
N SER A 82 0.06 -9.69 -17.84
CA SER A 82 -1.36 -10.07 -17.88
C SER A 82 -2.18 -9.42 -16.74
N LEU A 83 -1.52 -8.78 -15.76
CA LEU A 83 -2.15 -7.95 -14.76
C LEU A 83 -2.90 -6.77 -15.37
N LEU A 84 -2.36 -6.18 -16.45
CA LEU A 84 -2.96 -5.02 -17.11
C LEU A 84 -4.27 -5.38 -17.84
N ASP A 85 -4.47 -6.67 -18.12
CA ASP A 85 -5.68 -7.22 -18.76
C ASP A 85 -6.57 -7.97 -17.75
N ALA A 86 -6.30 -7.80 -16.44
CA ALA A 86 -7.07 -8.49 -15.41
C ALA A 86 -8.50 -7.96 -15.21
N GLY A 87 -8.83 -6.80 -15.81
CA GLY A 87 -10.11 -6.13 -15.63
C GLY A 87 -10.28 -5.47 -14.25
N ILE A 88 -9.18 -5.30 -13.51
CA ILE A 88 -9.14 -4.67 -12.19
C ILE A 88 -8.42 -3.32 -12.33
N PRO A 89 -8.98 -2.20 -11.82
CA PRO A 89 -8.32 -0.90 -11.84
C PRO A 89 -6.91 -0.94 -11.23
N VAL A 90 -5.93 -0.31 -11.90
CA VAL A 90 -4.54 -0.27 -11.44
C VAL A 90 -4.04 1.17 -11.34
N LEU A 91 -3.40 1.52 -10.22
CA LEU A 91 -2.65 2.76 -10.03
C LEU A 91 -1.16 2.43 -9.82
N GLY A 92 -0.29 2.83 -10.75
CA GLY A 92 1.16 2.75 -10.58
C GLY A 92 1.72 4.05 -9.98
N ILE A 93 2.54 3.95 -8.92
CA ILE A 93 3.19 5.08 -8.26
C ILE A 93 4.69 4.97 -8.48
N CYS A 94 5.33 6.00 -9.06
CA CYS A 94 6.77 6.10 -9.30
C CYS A 94 7.28 4.87 -10.09
N TYR A 95 8.04 3.97 -9.50
CA TYR A 95 8.45 2.71 -10.12
C TYR A 95 7.26 1.93 -10.68
N GLY A 96 6.14 1.86 -9.96
CA GLY A 96 4.92 1.18 -10.42
C GLY A 96 4.33 1.76 -11.71
N MET A 97 4.42 3.07 -11.92
CA MET A 97 4.07 3.70 -13.21
C MET A 97 5.04 3.31 -14.30
N GLN A 98 6.35 3.34 -14.02
CA GLN A 98 7.40 2.96 -14.98
C GLN A 98 7.28 1.50 -15.37
N LEU A 99 7.03 0.61 -14.41
CA LEU A 99 6.80 -0.82 -14.65
C LEU A 99 5.55 -1.04 -15.52
N MET A 100 4.44 -0.35 -15.22
CA MET A 100 3.23 -0.40 -16.05
C MET A 100 3.52 0.04 -17.49
N ALA A 101 4.23 1.15 -17.68
CA ALA A 101 4.62 1.63 -19.00
C ALA A 101 5.52 0.62 -19.72
N TYR A 102 6.49 0.05 -19.02
CA TYR A 102 7.41 -0.97 -19.57
C TYR A 102 6.66 -2.21 -20.03
N MET A 103 5.79 -2.76 -19.18
CA MET A 103 4.95 -3.93 -19.50
C MET A 103 4.03 -3.70 -20.72
N ALA A 104 3.56 -2.46 -20.89
CA ALA A 104 2.68 -2.09 -22.01
C ALA A 104 3.45 -1.60 -23.28
N GLY A 105 4.77 -1.69 -23.32
CA GLY A 105 5.60 -1.31 -24.48
C GLY A 105 5.93 0.18 -24.58
N GLY A 106 5.85 0.93 -23.50
CA GLY A 106 6.36 2.29 -23.37
C GLY A 106 7.89 2.33 -23.30
N LEU A 107 8.45 3.54 -23.29
CA LEU A 107 9.89 3.77 -23.20
C LEU A 107 10.20 4.53 -21.91
N ILE A 108 11.12 3.97 -21.10
CA ILE A 108 11.64 4.58 -19.88
C ILE A 108 13.11 4.92 -20.12
N CYS A 109 13.54 6.08 -19.68
CA CYS A 109 14.94 6.50 -19.75
C CYS A 109 15.37 7.13 -18.43
N ASN A 110 16.68 7.08 -18.21
CA ASN A 110 17.32 7.84 -17.15
C ASN A 110 17.38 9.32 -17.54
N ALA A 111 17.10 10.22 -16.59
CA ALA A 111 17.20 11.65 -16.82
C ALA A 111 18.67 12.07 -16.83
N GLU A 112 19.20 12.44 -17.99
CA GLU A 112 20.57 12.99 -18.15
C GLU A 112 20.85 14.18 -17.24
N SER A 113 19.82 14.96 -16.91
CA SER A 113 19.87 16.15 -16.02
C SER A 113 19.72 15.84 -14.52
N GLY A 114 19.71 14.55 -14.10
CA GLY A 114 19.72 14.15 -12.68
C GLY A 114 18.36 14.01 -12.02
N GLY A 115 17.24 13.87 -12.76
CA GLY A 115 15.91 13.58 -12.22
C GLY A 115 15.21 14.76 -11.52
N GLU A 116 14.13 14.46 -10.80
CA GLU A 116 13.38 15.43 -10.01
C GLU A 116 13.23 14.96 -8.56
N TYR A 117 13.54 15.85 -7.61
CA TYR A 117 13.46 15.58 -6.18
C TYR A 117 12.80 16.71 -5.42
N GLY A 118 11.93 16.36 -4.46
CA GLY A 118 11.27 17.35 -3.60
C GLY A 118 9.96 17.88 -4.17
N LYS A 119 9.56 19.05 -3.68
CA LYS A 119 8.32 19.72 -4.09
C LYS A 119 8.45 20.27 -5.50
N THR A 120 7.66 19.75 -6.42
CA THR A 120 7.68 20.12 -7.82
C THR A 120 6.29 20.56 -8.28
N LYS A 121 6.22 21.61 -9.10
CA LYS A 121 4.97 22.04 -9.74
C LYS A 121 4.60 21.04 -10.84
N VAL A 122 3.38 20.53 -10.79
CA VAL A 122 2.81 19.58 -11.74
C VAL A 122 1.61 20.21 -12.42
N TYR A 123 1.56 20.09 -13.73
CA TYR A 123 0.45 20.53 -14.56
C TYR A 123 -0.39 19.31 -14.94
N VAL A 124 -1.68 19.31 -14.54
CA VAL A 124 -2.59 18.19 -14.81
C VAL A 124 -3.59 18.52 -15.92
N LYS A 125 -3.94 17.49 -16.69
CA LYS A 125 -5.02 17.50 -17.67
C LYS A 125 -6.21 16.72 -17.14
N ASP A 126 -7.36 16.86 -17.77
CA ASP A 126 -8.59 16.20 -17.36
C ASP A 126 -8.44 14.67 -17.41
N SER A 127 -8.76 14.02 -16.29
CA SER A 127 -8.88 12.57 -16.13
C SER A 127 -9.67 12.27 -14.85
N HIS A 128 -10.18 11.05 -14.73
CA HIS A 128 -10.89 10.63 -13.52
C HIS A 128 -9.99 10.74 -12.27
N LEU A 129 -8.70 10.44 -12.39
CA LEU A 129 -7.75 10.55 -11.28
C LEU A 129 -7.60 11.99 -10.77
N PHE A 130 -7.69 12.99 -11.64
CA PHE A 130 -7.50 14.42 -11.32
C PHE A 130 -8.80 15.21 -11.19
N LYS A 131 -9.94 14.54 -11.06
CA LYS A 131 -11.24 15.17 -10.85
C LYS A 131 -11.23 16.07 -9.63
N GLY A 132 -11.55 17.35 -9.82
CA GLY A 132 -11.60 18.34 -8.74
C GLY A 132 -10.22 18.79 -8.21
N ILE A 133 -9.15 18.56 -8.97
CA ILE A 133 -7.79 19.02 -8.66
C ILE A 133 -7.46 20.20 -9.54
N PRO A 134 -6.85 21.28 -9.00
CA PRO A 134 -6.41 22.42 -9.81
C PRO A 134 -5.44 22.01 -10.91
N LYS A 135 -5.52 22.68 -12.06
CA LYS A 135 -4.64 22.41 -13.22
C LYS A 135 -3.15 22.56 -12.91
N GLU A 136 -2.81 23.37 -11.93
CA GLU A 136 -1.46 23.49 -11.36
C GLU A 136 -1.52 23.11 -9.89
N ASN A 137 -0.64 22.21 -9.48
CA ASN A 137 -0.52 21.82 -8.05
C ASN A 137 0.92 21.43 -7.73
N ILE A 138 1.19 21.16 -6.44
CA ILE A 138 2.51 20.75 -5.95
C ILE A 138 2.45 19.28 -5.58
N CYS A 139 3.37 18.49 -6.14
CA CYS A 139 3.57 17.10 -5.81
C CYS A 139 5.02 16.83 -5.37
N TRP A 140 5.22 15.74 -4.65
CA TRP A 140 6.54 15.28 -4.24
C TRP A 140 7.13 14.34 -5.30
N MET A 141 8.24 14.77 -5.89
CA MET A 141 9.02 13.97 -6.82
C MET A 141 10.20 13.29 -6.10
N SER A 142 10.54 12.09 -6.52
CA SER A 142 11.72 11.35 -6.05
C SER A 142 12.08 10.29 -7.11
N HIS A 143 12.62 10.73 -8.25
CA HIS A 143 12.95 9.83 -9.35
C HIS A 143 14.13 10.33 -10.18
N VAL A 144 14.86 9.40 -10.76
CA VAL A 144 15.85 9.65 -11.82
C VAL A 144 15.26 9.21 -13.16
N ASP A 145 14.68 7.99 -13.20
CA ASP A 145 14.05 7.46 -14.40
C ASP A 145 12.65 8.02 -14.58
N TYR A 146 12.22 8.19 -15.84
CA TYR A 146 10.86 8.62 -16.17
C TYR A 146 10.39 8.01 -17.50
N VAL A 147 9.09 7.99 -17.72
CA VAL A 147 8.47 7.54 -18.95
C VAL A 147 8.63 8.63 -20.03
N VAL A 148 9.47 8.35 -21.04
CA VAL A 148 9.69 9.26 -22.18
C VAL A 148 8.58 9.14 -23.21
N ARG A 149 8.15 7.90 -23.48
CA ARG A 149 7.06 7.61 -24.41
C ARG A 149 6.07 6.68 -23.73
N VAL A 150 4.85 7.17 -23.52
CA VAL A 150 3.75 6.35 -23.02
C VAL A 150 3.39 5.26 -24.03
N PRO A 151 2.83 4.11 -23.60
CA PRO A 151 2.31 3.08 -24.50
C PRO A 151 1.21 3.63 -25.42
N VAL A 152 0.94 2.93 -26.52
CA VAL A 152 0.02 3.40 -27.60
C VAL A 152 -1.36 3.75 -27.07
N ASP A 153 -1.91 2.95 -26.17
CA ASP A 153 -3.27 3.14 -25.63
C ASP A 153 -3.33 4.12 -24.46
N PHE A 154 -2.18 4.62 -24.02
CA PHE A 154 -2.10 5.56 -22.91
C PHE A 154 -2.00 7.02 -23.40
N ARG A 155 -2.57 7.93 -22.65
CA ARG A 155 -2.38 9.36 -22.84
C ARG A 155 -1.68 10.00 -21.64
N VAL A 156 -0.88 11.02 -21.88
CA VAL A 156 -0.25 11.83 -20.83
C VAL A 156 -1.29 12.76 -20.20
N VAL A 157 -1.47 12.64 -18.90
CA VAL A 157 -2.45 13.42 -18.10
C VAL A 157 -1.82 14.34 -17.06
N ALA A 158 -0.50 14.28 -16.88
CA ALA A 158 0.25 15.32 -16.16
C ALA A 158 1.69 15.41 -16.68
N PHE A 159 2.30 16.58 -16.48
CA PHE A 159 3.69 16.86 -16.84
C PHE A 159 4.29 17.91 -15.90
N THR A 160 5.61 17.99 -15.88
CA THR A 160 6.38 19.05 -15.24
C THR A 160 7.27 19.74 -16.29
N ASP A 161 8.03 20.74 -15.90
CA ASP A 161 8.99 21.38 -16.80
C ASP A 161 10.13 20.43 -17.24
N LYS A 162 10.38 19.34 -16.45
CA LYS A 162 11.45 18.36 -16.71
C LYS A 162 10.94 16.97 -17.05
N CYS A 163 9.76 16.59 -16.57
CA CYS A 163 9.16 15.29 -16.80
C CYS A 163 7.93 15.41 -17.71
N PRO A 164 8.03 15.07 -19.00
CA PRO A 164 6.94 15.23 -19.96
C PRO A 164 5.76 14.28 -19.69
N SER A 165 5.99 13.21 -18.96
CA SER A 165 4.98 12.21 -18.62
C SER A 165 4.95 11.99 -17.10
N ALA A 166 4.61 13.04 -16.34
CA ALA A 166 4.48 12.94 -14.88
C ALA A 166 3.24 12.14 -14.43
N ALA A 167 2.25 11.96 -15.32
CA ALA A 167 1.20 10.96 -15.16
C ALA A 167 0.67 10.54 -16.53
N MET A 168 0.19 9.30 -16.58
CA MET A 168 -0.44 8.68 -17.76
C MET A 168 -1.67 7.88 -17.37
N CYS A 169 -2.59 7.68 -18.31
CA CYS A 169 -3.72 6.77 -18.12
C CYS A 169 -4.18 6.11 -19.41
N ASP A 170 -4.75 4.91 -19.25
CA ASP A 170 -5.66 4.29 -20.18
C ASP A 170 -7.01 4.14 -19.45
N GLU A 171 -7.92 5.07 -19.71
CA GLU A 171 -9.23 5.08 -19.02
C GLU A 171 -10.15 3.95 -19.45
N ALA A 172 -9.96 3.39 -20.66
CA ALA A 172 -10.76 2.27 -21.13
C ALA A 172 -10.50 1.00 -20.31
N ARG A 173 -9.26 0.80 -19.86
CA ARG A 173 -8.86 -0.32 -18.98
C ARG A 173 -8.74 0.06 -17.51
N ASN A 174 -9.04 1.29 -17.13
CA ASN A 174 -8.85 1.83 -15.76
C ASN A 174 -7.40 1.70 -15.25
N LEU A 175 -6.42 1.97 -16.13
CA LEU A 175 -5.01 1.96 -15.81
C LEU A 175 -4.50 3.39 -15.65
N TYR A 176 -3.90 3.69 -14.50
CA TYR A 176 -3.40 5.02 -14.16
C TYR A 176 -1.98 4.91 -13.62
N GLY A 177 -1.13 5.85 -13.96
CA GLY A 177 0.23 5.94 -13.44
C GLY A 177 0.59 7.36 -13.10
N VAL A 178 1.30 7.56 -11.97
CA VAL A 178 1.85 8.84 -11.53
C VAL A 178 3.32 8.67 -11.17
N GLN A 179 4.17 9.60 -11.63
CA GLN A 179 5.61 9.59 -11.34
C GLN A 179 5.91 10.13 -9.95
N PHE A 180 5.05 10.98 -9.42
CA PHE A 180 5.14 11.55 -8.08
C PHE A 180 4.50 10.65 -7.02
N HIS A 181 4.69 11.02 -5.76
CA HIS A 181 4.20 10.28 -4.60
C HIS A 181 2.96 10.97 -4.00
N PRO A 182 1.72 10.54 -4.34
CA PRO A 182 0.50 11.11 -3.78
C PRO A 182 0.32 10.77 -2.30
N GLU A 183 0.95 9.71 -1.81
CA GLU A 183 0.83 9.23 -0.42
C GLU A 183 1.52 10.13 0.60
N VAL A 184 2.53 10.91 0.19
CA VAL A 184 3.27 11.78 1.11
C VAL A 184 2.57 13.13 1.30
N THR A 185 2.71 13.72 2.49
CA THR A 185 2.04 14.98 2.89
C THR A 185 2.47 16.19 2.07
N HIS A 186 3.62 16.12 1.39
CA HIS A 186 4.11 17.19 0.52
C HIS A 186 3.40 17.27 -0.83
N SER A 187 2.66 16.24 -1.22
CA SER A 187 1.76 16.26 -2.37
C SER A 187 0.42 16.85 -1.92
N VAL A 188 0.19 18.12 -2.22
CA VAL A 188 -0.91 18.92 -1.64
C VAL A 188 -2.29 18.28 -1.85
N TYR A 189 -2.54 17.75 -3.05
CA TYR A 189 -3.79 17.07 -3.40
C TYR A 189 -3.66 15.55 -3.45
N GLY A 190 -2.59 14.96 -2.87
CA GLY A 190 -2.34 13.54 -2.94
C GLY A 190 -3.46 12.68 -2.36
N SER A 191 -4.01 13.07 -1.20
CA SER A 191 -5.17 12.38 -0.62
C SER A 191 -6.41 12.43 -1.52
N LYS A 192 -6.63 13.54 -2.25
CA LYS A 192 -7.75 13.66 -3.20
C LYS A 192 -7.54 12.77 -4.42
N MET A 193 -6.30 12.63 -4.92
CA MET A 193 -5.96 11.70 -6.02
C MET A 193 -6.24 10.26 -5.61
N LEU A 194 -5.79 9.86 -4.42
CA LEU A 194 -6.08 8.52 -3.87
C LEU A 194 -7.60 8.31 -3.67
N ALA A 195 -8.32 9.31 -3.14
CA ALA A 195 -9.78 9.24 -3.03
C ALA A 195 -10.45 9.07 -4.40
N ASN A 196 -10.01 9.80 -5.43
CA ASN A 196 -10.54 9.64 -6.79
C ASN A 196 -10.27 8.22 -7.33
N PHE A 197 -9.08 7.67 -7.09
CA PHE A 197 -8.80 6.28 -7.48
C PHE A 197 -9.75 5.30 -6.76
N LEU A 198 -9.93 5.45 -5.47
CA LEU A 198 -10.77 4.54 -4.68
C LEU A 198 -12.25 4.64 -5.00
N PHE A 199 -12.79 5.85 -5.12
CA PHE A 199 -14.23 6.07 -5.20
C PHE A 199 -14.75 6.26 -6.63
N GLU A 200 -14.01 7.00 -7.47
CA GLU A 200 -14.45 7.27 -8.85
C GLU A 200 -14.04 6.14 -9.80
N ILE A 201 -12.89 5.48 -9.55
CA ILE A 201 -12.32 4.48 -10.48
C ILE A 201 -12.58 3.06 -9.97
N CYS A 202 -12.27 2.77 -8.70
CA CYS A 202 -12.49 1.44 -8.11
C CYS A 202 -13.91 1.24 -7.58
N HIS A 203 -14.72 2.29 -7.48
CA HIS A 203 -16.10 2.27 -6.96
C HIS A 203 -16.21 1.63 -5.57
N CYS A 204 -15.26 1.95 -4.68
CA CYS A 204 -15.32 1.55 -3.28
C CYS A 204 -16.40 2.36 -2.55
N SER A 205 -17.07 1.75 -1.57
CA SER A 205 -18.10 2.41 -0.75
C SER A 205 -17.51 3.29 0.37
N GLY A 206 -16.31 2.96 0.86
CA GLY A 206 -15.68 3.67 1.97
C GLY A 206 -16.33 3.36 3.32
N ASP A 207 -16.79 2.16 3.52
CA ASP A 207 -17.50 1.72 4.73
C ASP A 207 -16.62 0.96 5.73
N TRP A 208 -15.35 0.71 5.39
CA TRP A 208 -14.43 0.01 6.27
C TRP A 208 -14.08 0.84 7.51
N LYS A 209 -14.19 0.22 8.70
CA LYS A 209 -13.86 0.83 9.99
C LYS A 209 -12.85 -0.02 10.74
N MET A 210 -11.89 0.64 11.41
CA MET A 210 -10.91 -0.04 12.24
C MET A 210 -11.55 -0.77 13.41
N GLU A 211 -12.64 -0.26 13.96
CA GLU A 211 -13.40 -0.88 15.04
C GLU A 211 -13.94 -2.24 14.64
N ASP A 212 -14.49 -2.35 13.42
CA ASP A 212 -14.99 -3.61 12.87
C ASP A 212 -13.85 -4.62 12.68
N PHE A 213 -12.66 -4.15 12.29
CA PHE A 213 -11.46 -4.97 12.20
C PHE A 213 -11.05 -5.53 13.58
N VAL A 214 -11.08 -4.72 14.63
CA VAL A 214 -10.76 -5.15 16.00
C VAL A 214 -11.74 -6.23 16.46
N GLU A 215 -13.04 -6.01 16.35
CA GLU A 215 -14.06 -6.97 16.79
C GLU A 215 -14.01 -8.27 15.98
N THR A 216 -13.83 -8.17 14.67
CA THR A 216 -13.68 -9.33 13.79
C THR A 216 -12.43 -10.14 14.16
N THR A 217 -11.31 -9.48 14.45
CA THR A 217 -10.06 -10.10 14.87
C THR A 217 -10.22 -10.83 16.19
N ILE A 218 -10.88 -10.21 17.16
CA ILE A 218 -11.17 -10.83 18.47
C ILE A 218 -12.07 -12.05 18.30
N ALA A 219 -13.14 -11.96 17.51
CA ALA A 219 -14.04 -13.08 17.23
C ALA A 219 -13.29 -14.25 16.55
N TYR A 220 -12.42 -13.94 15.58
CA TYR A 220 -11.57 -14.91 14.92
C TYR A 220 -10.69 -15.66 15.92
N TYR A 221 -9.91 -14.95 16.75
CA TYR A 221 -9.03 -15.58 17.74
C TYR A 221 -9.81 -16.35 18.80
N ARG A 222 -10.95 -15.83 19.25
CA ARG A 222 -11.83 -16.55 20.19
C ARG A 222 -12.24 -17.93 19.67
N LYS A 223 -12.56 -18.00 18.38
CA LYS A 223 -12.93 -19.27 17.72
C LYS A 223 -11.73 -20.21 17.55
N HIS A 224 -10.61 -19.71 17.03
CA HIS A 224 -9.45 -20.54 16.63
C HIS A 224 -8.55 -20.96 17.79
N LEU A 225 -8.59 -20.20 18.89
CA LEU A 225 -7.80 -20.44 20.09
C LEU A 225 -8.65 -20.94 21.26
N ALA A 226 -9.91 -21.31 21.02
CA ALA A 226 -10.79 -21.85 22.05
C ALA A 226 -10.13 -23.04 22.77
N GLY A 227 -10.05 -22.98 24.12
CA GLY A 227 -9.46 -24.01 24.96
C GLY A 227 -7.94 -24.15 24.90
N LYS A 228 -7.25 -23.33 24.10
CA LYS A 228 -5.78 -23.34 23.99
C LYS A 228 -5.16 -22.33 24.95
N LYS A 229 -4.02 -22.71 25.54
CA LYS A 229 -3.13 -21.76 26.23
C LYS A 229 -2.16 -21.17 25.24
N VAL A 230 -2.03 -19.83 25.26
CA VAL A 230 -1.20 -19.06 24.33
C VAL A 230 -0.12 -18.33 25.11
N MET A 231 1.11 -18.38 24.65
CA MET A 231 2.22 -17.59 25.15
C MET A 231 2.58 -16.53 24.12
N LEU A 232 2.70 -15.27 24.55
CA LEU A 232 3.11 -14.14 23.74
C LEU A 232 4.39 -13.54 24.32
N ALA A 233 5.43 -13.46 23.49
CA ALA A 233 6.61 -12.67 23.82
C ALA A 233 6.28 -11.17 23.69
N LEU A 234 6.34 -10.44 24.79
CA LEU A 234 6.02 -9.03 24.87
C LEU A 234 7.33 -8.22 24.82
N SER A 235 7.48 -7.35 23.84
CA SER A 235 8.67 -6.50 23.70
C SER A 235 8.49 -5.11 24.33
N GLY A 236 7.28 -4.76 24.77
CA GLY A 236 6.93 -3.40 25.21
C GLY A 236 6.66 -2.42 24.06
N GLY A 237 6.94 -2.79 22.80
CA GLY A 237 6.60 -2.02 21.60
C GLY A 237 5.12 -2.05 21.26
N VAL A 238 4.69 -1.16 20.35
CA VAL A 238 3.26 -1.01 19.95
C VAL A 238 2.67 -2.30 19.43
N ASP A 239 3.34 -3.01 18.52
CA ASP A 239 2.80 -4.20 17.86
C ASP A 239 2.53 -5.33 18.85
N SER A 240 3.49 -5.63 19.73
CA SER A 240 3.34 -6.67 20.75
C SER A 240 2.26 -6.30 21.78
N SER A 241 2.14 -5.02 22.10
CA SER A 241 1.12 -4.52 23.05
C SER A 241 -0.28 -4.62 22.47
N VAL A 242 -0.48 -4.21 21.21
CA VAL A 242 -1.76 -4.37 20.49
C VAL A 242 -2.12 -5.84 20.37
N THR A 243 -1.17 -6.71 20.00
CA THR A 243 -1.38 -8.16 19.92
C THR A 243 -1.81 -8.74 21.27
N ALA A 244 -1.15 -8.32 22.37
CA ALA A 244 -1.51 -8.74 23.73
C ALA A 244 -2.95 -8.38 24.07
N MET A 245 -3.37 -7.15 23.77
CA MET A 245 -4.72 -6.66 24.05
C MET A 245 -5.79 -7.39 23.23
N LEU A 246 -5.56 -7.64 21.94
CA LEU A 246 -6.47 -8.39 21.07
C LEU A 246 -6.62 -9.83 21.57
N LEU A 247 -5.53 -10.51 21.88
CA LEU A 247 -5.54 -11.87 22.41
C LEU A 247 -6.19 -11.93 23.79
N HIS A 248 -5.90 -10.99 24.68
CA HIS A 248 -6.54 -10.94 26.00
C HIS A 248 -8.06 -10.79 25.88
N ARG A 249 -8.57 -9.90 25.04
CA ARG A 249 -10.01 -9.76 24.77
C ARG A 249 -10.63 -11.02 24.14
N ALA A 250 -9.82 -11.81 23.41
CA ALA A 250 -10.30 -13.04 22.77
C ALA A 250 -10.34 -14.25 23.71
N ILE A 251 -9.26 -14.50 24.49
CA ILE A 251 -9.04 -15.73 25.25
C ILE A 251 -8.79 -15.52 26.76
N GLY A 252 -8.76 -14.29 27.22
CA GLY A 252 -8.65 -13.93 28.64
C GLY A 252 -7.45 -14.56 29.34
N GLN A 253 -7.70 -15.28 30.43
CA GLN A 253 -6.66 -15.91 31.27
C GLN A 253 -5.87 -17.05 30.59
N ASN A 254 -6.27 -17.47 29.41
CA ASN A 254 -5.49 -18.43 28.62
C ASN A 254 -4.29 -17.80 27.91
N LEU A 255 -4.11 -16.48 28.00
CA LEU A 255 -2.94 -15.76 27.52
C LEU A 255 -1.90 -15.61 28.64
N THR A 256 -0.66 -16.00 28.36
CA THR A 256 0.51 -15.70 29.18
C THR A 256 1.44 -14.78 28.38
N CYS A 257 1.65 -13.55 28.88
CA CYS A 257 2.63 -12.63 28.31
C CYS A 257 3.97 -12.81 29.01
N VAL A 258 5.05 -12.92 28.25
CA VAL A 258 6.42 -13.04 28.75
C VAL A 258 7.21 -11.84 28.28
N PHE A 259 7.62 -10.98 29.20
CA PHE A 259 8.53 -9.87 28.98
C PHE A 259 9.90 -10.22 29.55
N VAL A 260 10.98 -9.99 28.79
CA VAL A 260 12.34 -10.32 29.20
C VAL A 260 13.11 -9.03 29.40
N ASP A 261 13.53 -8.76 30.64
CA ASP A 261 14.51 -7.74 30.93
C ASP A 261 15.92 -8.32 30.69
N HIS A 262 16.57 -7.90 29.63
CA HIS A 262 17.92 -8.31 29.26
C HIS A 262 18.99 -7.27 29.68
N GLY A 263 18.60 -6.25 30.46
CA GLY A 263 19.51 -5.24 30.97
C GLY A 263 19.90 -4.13 29.97
N PHE A 264 19.38 -4.15 28.74
CA PHE A 264 19.64 -3.11 27.71
C PHE A 264 18.38 -2.33 27.35
N LEU A 265 17.35 -2.41 28.18
CA LEU A 265 16.14 -1.62 28.03
C LEU A 265 16.42 -0.14 28.33
N ARG A 266 15.53 0.74 27.85
CA ARG A 266 15.58 2.16 28.20
C ARG A 266 15.34 2.31 29.71
N LYS A 267 15.83 3.41 30.26
CA LYS A 267 15.57 3.74 31.67
C LYS A 267 14.08 3.67 31.96
N ASP A 268 13.70 2.97 33.02
CA ASP A 268 12.33 2.81 33.52
C ASP A 268 11.35 2.09 32.55
N GLU A 269 11.84 1.52 31.44
CA GLU A 269 11.00 0.84 30.43
C GLU A 269 10.40 -0.46 30.99
N CYS A 270 11.16 -1.22 31.78
CA CYS A 270 10.71 -2.43 32.43
C CYS A 270 9.53 -2.16 33.36
N ASP A 271 9.69 -1.18 34.26
CA ASP A 271 8.64 -0.78 35.22
C ASP A 271 7.39 -0.25 34.50
N PHE A 272 7.58 0.49 33.42
CA PHE A 272 6.48 0.99 32.60
C PHE A 272 5.66 -0.15 32.00
N VAL A 273 6.33 -1.10 31.32
CA VAL A 273 5.65 -2.27 30.71
C VAL A 273 4.94 -3.10 31.77
N GLU A 274 5.60 -3.39 32.88
CA GLU A 274 5.02 -4.16 33.98
C GLU A 274 3.77 -3.48 34.53
N ASN A 275 3.82 -2.18 34.80
CA ASN A 275 2.67 -1.43 35.31
C ASN A 275 1.50 -1.40 34.35
N VAL A 276 1.74 -1.26 33.03
CA VAL A 276 0.68 -1.25 32.01
C VAL A 276 -0.04 -2.59 31.95
N PHE A 277 0.67 -3.72 32.07
CA PHE A 277 0.10 -5.05 31.86
C PHE A 277 -0.34 -5.77 33.14
N ARG A 278 0.15 -5.38 34.33
CA ARG A 278 -0.34 -5.92 35.61
C ARG A 278 -1.67 -5.34 36.08
N GLN A 279 -2.03 -4.14 35.62
CA GLN A 279 -3.29 -3.48 36.03
C GLN A 279 -4.50 -3.89 35.20
N LYS A 280 -4.34 -4.82 34.27
CA LYS A 280 -5.39 -5.32 33.38
C LYS A 280 -5.49 -6.83 33.42
#